data_635883e9ef38fa03302ec9c4538642c6
#
_entry.id   635883e9ef38fa03302ec9c4538642c6
#
_cell.length_a   1.000
_cell.length_b   1.000
_cell.length_c   1.000
_cell.angle_alpha   90.00
_cell.angle_beta   90.00
_cell.angle_gamma   90.00
#
_symmetry.space_group_name_H-M   'P 1'
#
loop_
_entity.id
_entity.type
_entity.pdbx_description
1 polymer ?
#
loop_
_entity_poly.entity_id
_entity_poly.type
_entity_poly.pdbx_seq_one_letter_code
_entity_poly.pdbx_strand_id
1 'polypeptide(L)'
;MPPEGVPPKTHDEVLRYEEIARLVRVASGLGISRVRLTGGEPLVRRGLVDLVAMVAATPGIEDLSMTTNGTLLAPHAADLAHAGLRRVNVSLDTFDPDRFRAVTRLGNLEDVLAGIRAAAEAGLAPIKINVVVMRDGNADEVTAFARRTVTDGWNVRFIEMMPIGEGVQVSAAQYVPSGVIRATIEAELGPLESATL
;
A
#
# COMPACT_ATOMS: atom_id res chain seq x y z
N MET A 1 6.84 5.88 11.99
CA MET A 1 7.93 6.81 11.64
C MET A 1 8.05 7.82 12.77
N PRO A 2 9.27 8.16 13.26
CA PRO A 2 9.44 9.10 14.36
C PRO A 2 8.82 10.47 14.05
N PRO A 3 8.44 11.26 15.09
CA PRO A 3 7.78 12.56 14.91
C PRO A 3 8.54 13.55 14.04
N GLU A 4 9.86 13.54 14.16
CA GLU A 4 10.81 14.39 13.43
C GLU A 4 11.10 13.90 11.99
N GLY A 5 10.52 12.75 11.62
CA GLY A 5 10.82 12.12 10.34
C GLY A 5 12.15 11.37 10.33
N VAL A 6 12.58 10.94 9.17
CA VAL A 6 13.93 10.38 8.93
C VAL A 6 14.75 11.46 8.24
N PRO A 7 16.00 11.73 8.70
CA PRO A 7 16.87 12.68 8.03
C PRO A 7 16.96 12.38 6.53
N PRO A 8 16.83 13.40 5.66
CA PRO A 8 16.97 13.20 4.23
C PRO A 8 18.38 12.69 3.92
N LYS A 9 18.45 11.63 3.12
CA LYS A 9 19.71 11.14 2.59
C LYS A 9 20.20 12.05 1.46
N THR A 10 21.50 12.17 1.32
CA THR A 10 22.11 12.89 0.20
C THR A 10 21.90 12.11 -1.11
N HIS A 11 21.99 12.79 -2.25
CA HIS A 11 21.86 12.15 -3.56
C HIS A 11 22.85 11.00 -3.77
N ASP A 12 24.04 11.09 -3.19
CA ASP A 12 25.10 10.08 -3.31
C ASP A 12 24.82 8.82 -2.47
N GLU A 13 23.92 8.93 -1.49
CA GLU A 13 23.49 7.79 -0.65
C GLU A 13 22.27 7.06 -1.20
N VAL A 14 21.68 7.54 -2.29
CA VAL A 14 20.45 6.99 -2.87
C VAL A 14 20.71 6.53 -4.30
N LEU A 15 20.38 5.29 -4.62
CA LEU A 15 20.50 4.77 -5.99
C LEU A 15 19.75 5.65 -6.99
N ARG A 16 20.39 5.94 -8.12
CA ARG A 16 19.76 6.58 -9.27
C ARG A 16 18.80 5.59 -9.96
N TYR A 17 17.88 6.09 -10.75
CA TYR A 17 16.90 5.24 -11.46
C TYR A 17 17.54 4.26 -12.43
N GLU A 18 18.61 4.66 -13.10
CA GLU A 18 19.40 3.81 -13.98
C GLU A 18 20.08 2.65 -13.23
N GLU A 19 20.52 2.92 -11.99
CA GLU A 19 21.13 1.90 -11.12
C GLU A 19 20.07 0.90 -10.65
N ILE A 20 18.89 1.40 -10.25
CA ILE A 20 17.74 0.55 -9.90
C ILE A 20 17.33 -0.32 -11.11
N ALA A 21 17.17 0.28 -12.28
CA ALA A 21 16.82 -0.45 -13.51
C ALA A 21 17.88 -1.49 -13.87
N ARG A 22 19.17 -1.18 -13.65
CA ARG A 22 20.26 -2.16 -13.83
C ARG A 22 20.14 -3.33 -12.88
N LEU A 23 19.86 -3.08 -11.58
CA LEU A 23 19.64 -4.14 -10.59
C LEU A 23 18.44 -5.02 -10.96
N VAL A 24 17.32 -4.42 -11.40
CA VAL A 24 16.14 -5.15 -11.85
C VAL A 24 16.47 -6.04 -13.06
N ARG A 25 17.27 -5.55 -14.01
CA ARG A 25 17.69 -6.34 -15.18
C ARG A 25 18.53 -7.55 -14.78
N VAL A 26 19.45 -7.40 -13.83
CA VAL A 26 20.23 -8.51 -13.29
C VAL A 26 19.32 -9.51 -12.59
N ALA A 27 18.42 -9.03 -11.75
CA ALA A 27 17.46 -9.87 -11.03
C ALA A 27 16.53 -10.64 -11.98
N SER A 28 16.07 -10.00 -13.06
CA SER A 28 15.27 -10.66 -14.11
C SER A 28 16.05 -11.75 -14.81
N GLY A 29 17.33 -11.55 -15.12
CA GLY A 29 18.22 -12.57 -15.65
C GLY A 29 18.42 -13.79 -14.72
N LEU A 30 18.12 -13.64 -13.43
CA LEU A 30 18.11 -14.70 -12.42
C LEU A 30 16.73 -15.31 -12.19
N GLY A 31 15.72 -14.97 -13.00
CA GLY A 31 14.38 -15.53 -12.95
C GLY A 31 13.37 -14.75 -12.08
N ILE A 32 13.71 -13.55 -11.61
CA ILE A 32 12.75 -12.70 -10.91
C ILE A 32 11.88 -11.98 -11.93
N SER A 33 10.57 -12.28 -11.92
CA SER A 33 9.60 -11.69 -12.86
C SER A 33 8.64 -10.68 -12.21
N ARG A 34 8.70 -10.49 -10.89
CA ARG A 34 7.78 -9.61 -10.16
C ARG A 34 8.54 -8.55 -9.37
N VAL A 35 8.19 -7.29 -9.57
CA VAL A 35 8.81 -6.16 -8.87
C VAL A 35 7.76 -5.36 -8.12
N ARG A 36 8.12 -4.91 -6.92
CA ARG A 36 7.31 -3.97 -6.16
C ARG A 36 8.13 -2.77 -5.75
N LEU A 37 7.68 -1.60 -6.17
CA LEU A 37 8.22 -0.33 -5.72
C LEU A 37 7.61 0.00 -4.35
N THR A 38 8.48 0.32 -3.40
CA THR A 38 8.12 0.70 -2.03
C THR A 38 9.22 1.60 -1.46
N GLY A 39 9.08 2.02 -0.23
CA GLY A 39 10.10 2.82 0.45
C GLY A 39 9.48 3.48 1.68
N GLY A 40 9.78 4.76 1.97
CA GLY A 40 8.90 5.58 2.78
C GLY A 40 7.61 5.82 1.98
N GLU A 41 7.61 6.85 1.12
CA GLU A 41 6.54 7.03 0.13
C GLU A 41 7.19 7.17 -1.25
N PRO A 42 6.93 6.24 -2.20
CA PRO A 42 7.56 6.28 -3.52
C PRO A 42 7.22 7.56 -4.30
N LEU A 43 5.98 8.05 -4.18
CA LEU A 43 5.48 9.18 -4.96
C LEU A 43 6.09 10.54 -4.60
N VAL A 44 6.83 10.65 -3.48
CA VAL A 44 7.58 11.87 -3.17
C VAL A 44 8.85 12.00 -4.02
N ARG A 45 9.31 10.90 -4.63
CA ARG A 45 10.51 10.91 -5.45
C ARG A 45 10.19 11.39 -6.85
N ARG A 46 10.74 12.54 -7.24
CA ARG A 46 10.51 13.14 -8.57
C ARG A 46 10.89 12.17 -9.68
N GLY A 47 10.08 12.15 -10.76
CA GLY A 47 10.34 11.33 -11.92
C GLY A 47 10.08 9.82 -11.70
N LEU A 48 9.29 9.43 -10.69
CA LEU A 48 8.99 8.02 -10.43
C LEU A 48 8.36 7.31 -11.64
N VAL A 49 7.60 8.02 -12.46
CA VAL A 49 7.02 7.51 -13.71
C VAL A 49 8.11 6.99 -14.65
N ASP A 50 9.26 7.69 -14.73
CA ASP A 50 10.38 7.25 -15.58
C ASP A 50 10.98 5.94 -15.06
N LEU A 51 11.12 5.79 -13.73
CA LEU A 51 11.55 4.53 -13.14
C LEU A 51 10.57 3.39 -13.44
N VAL A 52 9.27 3.65 -13.33
CA VAL A 52 8.23 2.66 -13.67
C VAL A 52 8.40 2.21 -15.12
N ALA A 53 8.57 3.14 -16.06
CA ALA A 53 8.79 2.83 -17.47
C ALA A 53 10.07 2.00 -17.70
N MET A 54 11.18 2.38 -17.04
CA MET A 54 12.45 1.63 -17.15
C MET A 54 12.33 0.19 -16.64
N VAL A 55 11.63 -0.01 -15.53
CA VAL A 55 11.41 -1.32 -14.93
C VAL A 55 10.45 -2.15 -15.76
N ALA A 56 9.34 -1.57 -16.21
CA ALA A 56 8.34 -2.24 -17.03
C ALA A 56 8.91 -2.67 -18.39
N ALA A 57 9.85 -1.91 -18.98
CA ALA A 57 10.54 -2.24 -20.21
C ALA A 57 11.62 -3.34 -20.06
N THR A 58 11.91 -3.78 -18.83
CA THR A 58 12.93 -4.82 -18.60
C THR A 58 12.39 -6.18 -19.05
N PRO A 59 13.05 -6.89 -19.97
CA PRO A 59 12.65 -8.22 -20.40
C PRO A 59 12.54 -9.19 -19.22
N GLY A 60 11.47 -10.00 -19.16
CA GLY A 60 11.21 -10.97 -18.09
C GLY A 60 10.48 -10.40 -16.87
N ILE A 61 10.25 -9.09 -16.80
CA ILE A 61 9.37 -8.51 -15.77
C ILE A 61 7.92 -8.60 -16.25
N GLU A 62 7.13 -9.41 -15.56
CA GLU A 62 5.73 -9.69 -15.89
C GLU A 62 4.76 -8.90 -15.02
N ASP A 63 5.18 -8.52 -13.82
CA ASP A 63 4.33 -7.88 -12.83
C ASP A 63 5.09 -6.76 -12.08
N LEU A 64 4.60 -5.53 -12.25
CA LEU A 64 5.11 -4.36 -11.56
C LEU A 64 4.02 -3.75 -10.71
N SER A 65 4.28 -3.63 -9.42
CA SER A 65 3.34 -3.07 -8.45
C SER A 65 4.00 -2.00 -7.59
N MET A 66 3.18 -1.20 -6.91
CA MET A 66 3.65 -0.17 -5.99
C MET A 66 2.88 -0.24 -4.67
N THR A 67 3.56 0.03 -3.56
CA THR A 67 2.93 0.28 -2.26
C THR A 67 3.07 1.76 -1.93
N THR A 68 1.97 2.42 -1.61
CA THR A 68 1.89 3.85 -1.37
C THR A 68 0.94 4.18 -0.22
N ASN A 69 1.09 5.34 0.41
CA ASN A 69 0.10 5.88 1.33
C ASN A 69 -1.11 6.50 0.60
N GLY A 70 -1.05 6.62 -0.72
CA GLY A 70 -2.15 7.07 -1.58
C GLY A 70 -2.36 8.58 -1.69
N THR A 71 -1.75 9.39 -0.82
CA THR A 71 -2.03 10.85 -0.78
C THR A 71 -1.62 11.60 -2.05
N LEU A 72 -0.59 11.12 -2.74
CA LEU A 72 -0.11 11.70 -4.00
C LEU A 72 -0.51 10.88 -5.23
N LEU A 73 -1.36 9.87 -5.08
CA LEU A 73 -1.65 8.93 -6.16
C LEU A 73 -2.54 9.52 -7.26
N ALA A 74 -3.52 10.35 -6.91
CA ALA A 74 -4.51 10.87 -7.86
C ALA A 74 -3.89 11.55 -9.09
N PRO A 75 -2.96 12.51 -8.96
CA PRO A 75 -2.37 13.17 -10.12
C PRO A 75 -1.43 12.30 -10.94
N HIS A 76 -1.00 11.14 -10.43
CA HIS A 76 -0.02 10.28 -11.07
C HIS A 76 -0.59 8.95 -11.59
N ALA A 77 -1.81 8.59 -11.23
CA ALA A 77 -2.37 7.26 -11.50
C ALA A 77 -2.37 6.91 -12.99
N ALA A 78 -2.82 7.82 -13.84
CA ALA A 78 -2.87 7.60 -15.29
C ALA A 78 -1.48 7.45 -15.90
N ASP A 79 -0.53 8.31 -15.54
CA ASP A 79 0.85 8.27 -16.04
C ASP A 79 1.57 7.00 -15.59
N LEU A 80 1.37 6.58 -14.34
CA LEU A 80 1.92 5.33 -13.80
C LEU A 80 1.37 4.10 -14.54
N ALA A 81 0.07 4.06 -14.80
CA ALA A 81 -0.55 2.98 -15.57
C ALA A 81 0.00 2.94 -17.00
N HIS A 82 0.11 4.10 -17.66
CA HIS A 82 0.67 4.21 -19.01
C HIS A 82 2.14 3.80 -19.06
N ALA A 83 2.92 4.11 -18.02
CA ALA A 83 4.31 3.70 -17.89
C ALA A 83 4.51 2.19 -17.61
N GLY A 84 3.42 1.44 -17.35
CA GLY A 84 3.45 -0.02 -17.17
C GLY A 84 3.28 -0.51 -15.74
N LEU A 85 2.95 0.37 -14.79
CA LEU A 85 2.49 -0.09 -13.48
C LEU A 85 1.17 -0.87 -13.65
N ARG A 86 1.06 -2.03 -13.00
CA ARG A 86 -0.14 -2.87 -13.16
C ARG A 86 -1.13 -2.72 -12.02
N ARG A 87 -0.65 -2.55 -10.81
CA ARG A 87 -1.51 -2.48 -9.62
C ARG A 87 -0.86 -1.71 -8.48
N VAL A 88 -1.70 -1.25 -7.56
CA VAL A 88 -1.27 -0.55 -6.36
C VAL A 88 -1.74 -1.27 -5.09
N ASN A 89 -0.92 -1.17 -4.05
CA ASN A 89 -1.32 -1.48 -2.68
C ASN A 89 -1.33 -0.14 -1.93
N VAL A 90 -2.48 0.24 -1.42
CA VAL A 90 -2.65 1.48 -0.66
C VAL A 90 -2.73 1.14 0.83
N SER A 91 -1.96 1.82 1.64
CA SER A 91 -2.05 1.73 3.10
C SER A 91 -3.12 2.70 3.59
N LEU A 92 -4.20 2.15 4.17
CA LEU A 92 -5.32 2.93 4.69
C LEU A 92 -5.90 2.21 5.90
N ASP A 93 -5.69 2.77 7.08
CA ASP A 93 -6.05 2.11 8.34
C ASP A 93 -7.41 2.52 8.87
N THR A 94 -8.01 3.62 8.41
CA THR A 94 -9.30 4.13 8.90
C THR A 94 -10.03 4.97 7.86
N PHE A 95 -11.36 4.98 7.93
CA PHE A 95 -12.24 5.90 7.19
C PHE A 95 -12.64 7.14 8.00
N ASP A 96 -12.25 7.20 9.27
CA ASP A 96 -12.49 8.35 10.13
C ASP A 96 -11.40 9.42 9.89
N PRO A 97 -11.76 10.66 9.45
CA PRO A 97 -10.78 11.68 9.13
C PRO A 97 -9.93 12.14 10.33
N ASP A 98 -10.49 12.11 11.52
CA ASP A 98 -9.78 12.55 12.73
C ASP A 98 -8.79 11.48 13.19
N ARG A 99 -9.19 10.20 13.17
CA ARG A 99 -8.28 9.07 13.39
C ARG A 99 -7.18 9.04 12.33
N PHE A 100 -7.53 9.24 11.05
CA PHE A 100 -6.56 9.29 9.96
C PHE A 100 -5.52 10.38 10.18
N ARG A 101 -5.95 11.59 10.56
CA ARG A 101 -5.06 12.70 10.88
C ARG A 101 -4.18 12.40 12.11
N ALA A 102 -4.74 11.77 13.13
CA ALA A 102 -3.98 11.38 14.32
C ALA A 102 -2.86 10.39 14.02
N VAL A 103 -3.11 9.41 13.13
CA VAL A 103 -2.13 8.39 12.74
C VAL A 103 -1.11 8.93 11.74
N THR A 104 -1.55 9.67 10.72
CA THR A 104 -0.69 10.15 9.63
C THR A 104 -0.03 11.49 9.92
N ARG A 105 -0.59 12.27 10.86
CA ARG A 105 -0.18 13.62 11.29
C ARG A 105 -0.39 14.70 10.23
N LEU A 106 -0.08 14.45 8.96
CA LEU A 106 -0.11 15.43 7.87
C LEU A 106 -1.02 15.01 6.71
N GLY A 107 -1.56 13.79 6.76
CA GLY A 107 -2.37 13.25 5.67
C GLY A 107 -3.81 13.78 5.68
N ASN A 108 -4.40 13.86 4.49
CA ASN A 108 -5.83 14.08 4.30
C ASN A 108 -6.45 12.80 3.73
N LEU A 109 -7.48 12.28 4.37
CA LEU A 109 -8.17 11.05 3.95
C LEU A 109 -8.77 11.18 2.54
N GLU A 110 -9.34 12.34 2.21
CA GLU A 110 -9.93 12.58 0.89
C GLU A 110 -8.93 12.46 -0.25
N ASP A 111 -7.67 12.85 -0.04
CA ASP A 111 -6.61 12.68 -1.05
C ASP A 111 -6.33 11.20 -1.32
N VAL A 112 -6.34 10.37 -0.27
CA VAL A 112 -6.16 8.91 -0.40
C VAL A 112 -7.32 8.28 -1.15
N LEU A 113 -8.56 8.64 -0.79
CA LEU A 113 -9.77 8.13 -1.45
C LEU A 113 -9.84 8.60 -2.92
N ALA A 114 -9.44 9.83 -3.21
CA ALA A 114 -9.29 10.32 -4.58
C ALA A 114 -8.21 9.54 -5.34
N GLY A 115 -7.07 9.24 -4.68
CA GLY A 115 -6.00 8.42 -5.25
C GLY A 115 -6.47 7.01 -5.60
N ILE A 116 -7.25 6.37 -4.74
CA ILE A 116 -7.83 5.05 -4.98
C ILE A 116 -8.79 5.08 -6.18
N ARG A 117 -9.67 6.08 -6.25
CA ARG A 117 -10.59 6.26 -7.40
C ARG A 117 -9.82 6.44 -8.71
N ALA A 118 -8.85 7.35 -8.73
CA ALA A 118 -8.03 7.59 -9.91
C ALA A 118 -7.25 6.35 -10.35
N ALA A 119 -6.75 5.55 -9.40
CA ALA A 119 -6.07 4.29 -9.71
C ALA A 119 -7.01 3.27 -10.36
N ALA A 120 -8.25 3.15 -9.86
CA ALA A 120 -9.27 2.29 -10.45
C ALA A 120 -9.65 2.73 -11.87
N GLU A 121 -9.86 4.03 -12.07
CA GLU A 121 -10.15 4.64 -13.38
C GLU A 121 -8.99 4.45 -14.38
N ALA A 122 -7.74 4.48 -13.89
CA ALA A 122 -6.56 4.22 -14.71
C ALA A 122 -6.31 2.72 -14.99
N GLY A 123 -7.13 1.81 -14.45
CA GLY A 123 -6.98 0.37 -14.66
C GLY A 123 -5.88 -0.29 -13.83
N LEU A 124 -5.40 0.33 -12.76
CA LEU A 124 -4.42 -0.25 -11.82
C LEU A 124 -5.09 -1.29 -10.91
N ALA A 125 -5.43 -2.44 -11.46
CA ALA A 125 -6.21 -3.48 -10.80
C ALA A 125 -5.41 -4.77 -10.55
N PRO A 126 -5.73 -5.51 -9.47
CA PRO A 126 -6.68 -5.17 -8.40
C PRO A 126 -6.13 -4.09 -7.46
N ILE A 127 -7.00 -3.21 -6.99
CA ILE A 127 -6.68 -2.29 -5.90
C ILE A 127 -6.58 -3.09 -4.60
N LYS A 128 -5.43 -3.03 -3.95
CA LYS A 128 -5.20 -3.71 -2.68
C LYS A 128 -5.11 -2.68 -1.57
N ILE A 129 -5.92 -2.86 -0.53
CA ILE A 129 -5.90 -2.01 0.66
C ILE A 129 -5.27 -2.79 1.81
N ASN A 130 -4.20 -2.28 2.36
CA ASN A 130 -3.56 -2.82 3.55
C ASN A 130 -4.06 -2.05 4.77
N VAL A 131 -4.61 -2.78 5.74
CA VAL A 131 -5.17 -2.24 6.99
C VAL A 131 -4.44 -2.89 8.16
N VAL A 132 -3.68 -2.16 8.93
CA VAL A 132 -3.14 -2.64 10.20
C VAL A 132 -4.21 -2.46 11.26
N VAL A 133 -4.71 -3.58 11.80
CA VAL A 133 -5.81 -3.55 12.77
C VAL A 133 -5.29 -3.31 14.18
N MET A 134 -5.83 -2.29 14.84
CA MET A 134 -5.51 -1.89 16.21
C MET A 134 -6.78 -1.86 17.06
N ARG A 135 -6.71 -2.46 18.26
CA ARG A 135 -7.86 -2.64 19.16
C ARG A 135 -8.64 -1.34 19.42
N ASP A 136 -7.95 -0.30 19.86
CA ASP A 136 -8.56 0.99 20.19
C ASP A 136 -8.46 2.00 19.05
N GLY A 137 -7.87 1.59 17.91
CA GLY A 137 -7.62 2.45 16.76
C GLY A 137 -8.68 2.36 15.67
N ASN A 138 -8.96 1.12 15.21
CA ASN A 138 -9.81 0.91 14.04
C ASN A 138 -10.48 -0.49 14.00
N ALA A 139 -10.44 -1.27 15.09
CA ALA A 139 -11.05 -2.60 15.11
C ALA A 139 -12.58 -2.55 14.85
N ASP A 140 -13.22 -1.44 15.17
CA ASP A 140 -14.63 -1.16 14.89
C ASP A 140 -14.92 -0.93 13.39
N GLU A 141 -13.91 -0.66 12.57
CA GLU A 141 -14.06 -0.42 11.13
C GLU A 141 -13.79 -1.67 10.26
N VAL A 142 -13.42 -2.80 10.86
CA VAL A 142 -13.07 -4.05 10.15
C VAL A 142 -14.17 -4.47 9.15
N THR A 143 -15.43 -4.45 9.58
CA THR A 143 -16.56 -4.83 8.72
C THR A 143 -16.79 -3.80 7.62
N ALA A 144 -16.58 -2.51 7.89
CA ALA A 144 -16.69 -1.47 6.88
C ALA A 144 -15.65 -1.65 5.76
N PHE A 145 -14.40 -1.96 6.12
CA PHE A 145 -13.37 -2.32 5.14
C PHE A 145 -13.73 -3.60 4.36
N ALA A 146 -14.19 -4.65 5.04
CA ALA A 146 -14.56 -5.89 4.38
C ALA A 146 -15.70 -5.69 3.36
N ARG A 147 -16.69 -4.83 3.67
CA ARG A 147 -17.77 -4.47 2.72
C ARG A 147 -17.25 -3.88 1.43
N ARG A 148 -16.15 -3.11 1.45
CA ARG A 148 -15.54 -2.54 0.24
C ARG A 148 -15.05 -3.59 -0.75
N THR A 149 -14.80 -4.81 -0.29
CA THR A 149 -14.50 -5.93 -1.20
C THR A 149 -15.67 -6.23 -2.13
N VAL A 150 -16.89 -6.13 -1.63
CA VAL A 150 -18.12 -6.40 -2.40
C VAL A 150 -18.57 -5.17 -3.18
N THR A 151 -18.54 -3.98 -2.54
CA THR A 151 -19.10 -2.76 -3.15
C THR A 151 -18.16 -2.11 -4.16
N ASP A 152 -16.85 -2.14 -3.91
CA ASP A 152 -15.85 -1.39 -4.69
C ASP A 152 -14.82 -2.31 -5.38
N GLY A 153 -14.93 -3.63 -5.18
CA GLY A 153 -14.00 -4.60 -5.76
C GLY A 153 -12.58 -4.54 -5.17
N TRP A 154 -12.43 -3.97 -3.98
CA TRP A 154 -11.12 -3.89 -3.34
C TRP A 154 -10.65 -5.26 -2.83
N ASN A 155 -9.35 -5.48 -2.86
CA ASN A 155 -8.72 -6.58 -2.15
C ASN A 155 -8.22 -6.08 -0.78
N VAL A 156 -9.05 -6.17 0.25
CA VAL A 156 -8.69 -5.73 1.58
C VAL A 156 -7.84 -6.79 2.27
N ARG A 157 -6.72 -6.35 2.85
CA ARG A 157 -5.79 -7.17 3.62
C ARG A 157 -5.70 -6.65 5.03
N PHE A 158 -6.25 -7.37 5.96
CA PHE A 158 -6.06 -7.09 7.37
C PHE A 158 -4.72 -7.64 7.83
N ILE A 159 -3.94 -6.79 8.47
CA ILE A 159 -2.58 -7.08 8.93
C ILE A 159 -2.59 -6.97 10.45
N GLU A 160 -2.12 -8.01 11.09
CA GLU A 160 -1.89 -8.00 12.53
C GLU A 160 -0.75 -7.04 12.88
N MET A 161 -0.89 -6.28 13.96
CA MET A 161 0.16 -5.40 14.41
C MET A 161 1.40 -6.21 14.83
N MET A 162 2.54 -5.92 14.21
CA MET A 162 3.80 -6.60 14.51
C MET A 162 4.57 -5.85 15.59
N PRO A 163 5.13 -6.55 16.60
CA PRO A 163 5.92 -5.94 17.66
C PRO A 163 7.35 -5.61 17.18
N ILE A 164 7.48 -4.66 16.24
CA ILE A 164 8.75 -4.25 15.64
C ILE A 164 9.03 -2.78 15.95
N GLY A 165 10.28 -2.47 16.32
CA GLY A 165 10.74 -1.11 16.55
C GLY A 165 10.13 -0.47 17.80
N GLU A 166 9.84 0.82 17.77
CA GLU A 166 9.28 1.58 18.89
C GLU A 166 7.86 1.13 19.30
N GLY A 167 7.18 0.37 18.44
CA GLY A 167 5.85 -0.16 18.68
C GLY A 167 5.78 -1.36 19.64
N VAL A 168 6.90 -1.89 20.13
CA VAL A 168 6.91 -3.12 20.95
C VAL A 168 6.04 -3.02 22.20
N GLN A 169 6.03 -1.87 22.88
CA GLN A 169 5.22 -1.67 24.09
C GLN A 169 3.75 -1.40 23.77
N VAL A 170 3.48 -0.75 22.64
CA VAL A 170 2.12 -0.43 22.17
C VAL A 170 1.45 -1.66 21.54
N SER A 171 2.23 -2.51 20.90
CA SER A 171 1.71 -3.65 20.12
C SER A 171 0.92 -4.66 20.94
N ALA A 172 1.35 -4.97 22.17
CA ALA A 172 0.67 -5.99 22.99
C ALA A 172 -0.74 -5.57 23.40
N ALA A 173 -0.94 -4.29 23.77
CA ALA A 173 -2.25 -3.75 24.14
C ALA A 173 -3.18 -3.56 22.94
N GLN A 174 -2.61 -3.22 21.77
CA GLN A 174 -3.35 -2.91 20.55
C GLN A 174 -3.53 -4.11 19.61
N TYR A 175 -2.91 -5.24 19.93
CA TYR A 175 -2.96 -6.44 19.09
C TYR A 175 -4.37 -7.03 18.97
N VAL A 176 -4.78 -7.28 17.74
CA VAL A 176 -6.03 -7.98 17.40
C VAL A 176 -5.67 -9.20 16.55
N PRO A 177 -5.91 -10.43 17.07
CA PRO A 177 -5.63 -11.66 16.33
C PRO A 177 -6.48 -11.77 15.06
N SER A 178 -5.91 -12.34 13.99
CA SER A 178 -6.63 -12.56 12.71
C SER A 178 -7.90 -13.39 12.88
N GLY A 179 -7.92 -14.34 13.83
CA GLY A 179 -9.14 -15.09 14.17
C GLY A 179 -10.28 -14.23 14.70
N VAL A 180 -9.95 -13.17 15.47
CA VAL A 180 -10.96 -12.19 15.95
C VAL A 180 -11.46 -11.34 14.80
N ILE A 181 -10.55 -10.85 13.94
CA ILE A 181 -10.91 -10.09 12.73
C ILE A 181 -11.87 -10.92 11.85
N ARG A 182 -11.52 -12.17 11.60
CA ARG A 182 -12.35 -13.09 10.82
C ARG A 182 -13.73 -13.27 11.45
N ALA A 183 -13.81 -13.57 12.73
CA ALA A 183 -15.07 -13.77 13.44
C ALA A 183 -15.96 -12.52 13.39
N THR A 184 -15.36 -11.31 13.51
CA THR A 184 -16.09 -10.04 13.38
C THR A 184 -16.71 -9.89 11.99
N ILE A 185 -15.97 -10.22 10.93
CA ILE A 185 -16.47 -10.14 9.56
C ILE A 185 -17.59 -11.18 9.34
N GLU A 186 -17.36 -12.44 9.76
CA GLU A 186 -18.32 -13.53 9.59
C GLU A 186 -19.64 -13.29 10.33
N ALA A 187 -19.60 -12.62 11.48
CA ALA A 187 -20.79 -12.28 12.25
C ALA A 187 -21.74 -11.32 11.51
N GLU A 188 -21.20 -10.42 10.67
CA GLU A 188 -22.01 -9.42 9.96
C GLU A 188 -22.22 -9.71 8.48
N LEU A 189 -21.25 -10.34 7.82
CA LEU A 189 -21.26 -10.55 6.36
C LEU A 189 -21.47 -12.00 5.94
N GLY A 190 -21.54 -12.92 6.92
CA GLY A 190 -21.65 -14.34 6.66
C GLY A 190 -20.29 -15.05 6.54
N PRO A 191 -20.29 -16.38 6.39
CA PRO A 191 -19.09 -17.19 6.44
C PRO A 191 -18.10 -16.82 5.32
N LEU A 192 -16.81 -16.77 5.69
CA LEU A 192 -15.71 -16.55 4.76
C LEU A 192 -15.20 -17.90 4.24
N GLU A 193 -15.19 -18.05 2.93
CA GLU A 193 -14.65 -19.21 2.25
C GLU A 193 -13.23 -18.95 1.76
N SER A 194 -12.41 -20.02 1.71
CA SER A 194 -11.08 -19.92 1.11
C SER A 194 -11.20 -19.80 -0.40
N ALA A 195 -10.64 -18.73 -0.98
CA ALA A 195 -10.53 -18.60 -2.42
C ALA A 195 -9.15 -19.07 -2.89
N THR A 196 -9.10 -19.88 -3.94
CA THR A 196 -7.86 -20.19 -4.66
C THR A 196 -7.58 -19.01 -5.61
N LEU A 197 -6.46 -18.34 -5.43
CA LEU A 197 -6.00 -17.21 -6.26
C LEU A 197 -5.14 -17.70 -7.42
#